data_f04aca91d29f922939eea7e3ca731d2c
#
_entry.id   f04aca91d29f922939eea7e3ca731d2c
#
_cell.length_a   1.000
_cell.length_b   1.000
_cell.length_c   1.000
_cell.angle_alpha   90.00
_cell.angle_beta   90.00
_cell.angle_gamma   90.00
#
_symmetry.space_group_name_H-M   'P 1'
#
loop_
_entity.id
_entity.type
_entity.pdbx_description
1 polymer ?
#
loop_
_entity_poly.entity_id
_entity_poly.type
_entity_poly.pdbx_seq_one_letter_code
_entity_poly.pdbx_strand_id
1 'polypeptide(L)'
;MRSEYFKRGYQEVISPNMYNSKLWETSGHWQNYRDDMFVLDVEKEKWALKPMNCPGHALIFDSRDRSYKELPIRMAEFGIIHRNEASGALTGLTRVRKFVQDDTHVFCMPSQITEEIAALFDFMKHIYGLFGFQFKLELSTRPENYLGSIETWNQAEDVRMLVSNRPFLC
;
A
#
# COMPACT_ATOMS: atom_id res chain seq x y z
N MET A 1 3.14 -16.40 -6.21
CA MET A 1 3.18 -15.10 -5.50
C MET A 1 3.78 -15.27 -4.10
N ARG A 2 3.10 -15.90 -3.12
CA ARG A 2 3.56 -15.94 -1.70
C ARG A 2 5.02 -16.37 -1.51
N SER A 3 5.47 -17.44 -2.18
CA SER A 3 6.88 -17.88 -2.14
C SER A 3 7.88 -16.85 -2.67
N GLU A 4 7.47 -16.03 -3.64
CA GLU A 4 8.31 -14.97 -4.20
C GLU A 4 8.49 -13.81 -3.23
N TYR A 5 7.46 -13.49 -2.43
CA TYR A 5 7.57 -12.53 -1.35
C TYR A 5 8.54 -13.00 -0.28
N PHE A 6 8.43 -14.25 0.18
CA PHE A 6 9.32 -14.80 1.21
C PHE A 6 10.78 -14.84 0.77
N LYS A 7 11.06 -15.21 -0.49
CA LYS A 7 12.42 -15.19 -1.05
C LYS A 7 13.05 -13.79 -1.02
N ARG A 8 12.24 -12.74 -1.04
CA ARG A 8 12.67 -11.33 -1.02
C ARG A 8 12.63 -10.70 0.38
N GLY A 9 12.49 -11.53 1.41
CA GLY A 9 12.55 -11.08 2.81
C GLY A 9 11.27 -10.39 3.30
N TYR A 10 10.13 -10.54 2.61
CA TYR A 10 8.85 -10.08 3.13
C TYR A 10 8.30 -11.02 4.20
N GLN A 11 7.73 -10.44 5.23
CA GLN A 11 7.02 -11.13 6.29
C GLN A 11 5.52 -11.04 6.03
N GLU A 12 4.84 -12.18 5.99
CA GLU A 12 3.38 -12.18 5.85
C GLU A 12 2.73 -11.74 7.16
N VAL A 13 1.80 -10.80 7.04
CA VAL A 13 0.95 -10.35 8.14
C VAL A 13 -0.52 -10.54 7.75
N ILE A 14 -1.38 -10.66 8.76
CA ILE A 14 -2.84 -10.78 8.58
C ILE A 14 -3.48 -9.77 9.50
N SER A 15 -4.00 -8.71 8.93
CA SER A 15 -4.70 -7.67 9.69
C SER A 15 -6.21 -7.93 9.76
N PRO A 16 -6.91 -7.43 10.79
CA PRO A 16 -8.36 -7.55 10.87
C PRO A 16 -9.07 -6.97 9.65
N ASN A 17 -10.22 -7.54 9.29
CA ASN A 17 -11.02 -7.03 8.17
C ASN A 17 -11.89 -5.83 8.54
N MET A 18 -12.10 -5.60 9.84
CA MET A 18 -13.00 -4.56 10.35
C MET A 18 -12.34 -3.81 11.50
N TYR A 19 -12.47 -2.51 11.51
CA TYR A 19 -11.93 -1.63 12.54
C TYR A 19 -12.95 -0.58 12.97
N ASN A 20 -12.77 -0.08 14.20
CA ASN A 20 -13.50 1.08 14.70
C ASN A 20 -13.17 2.34 13.86
N SER A 21 -14.13 3.26 13.72
CA SER A 21 -13.97 4.51 12.96
C SER A 21 -12.77 5.36 13.38
N LYS A 22 -12.35 5.28 14.65
CA LYS A 22 -11.20 6.03 15.18
C LYS A 22 -9.90 5.80 14.40
N LEU A 23 -9.67 4.57 13.93
CA LEU A 23 -8.52 4.28 13.07
C LEU A 23 -8.61 5.03 11.74
N TRP A 24 -9.79 5.05 11.16
CA TRP A 24 -10.04 5.71 9.88
C TRP A 24 -10.01 7.24 9.98
N GLU A 25 -10.42 7.78 11.13
CA GLU A 25 -10.30 9.20 11.46
C GLU A 25 -8.82 9.61 11.57
N THR A 26 -8.02 8.82 12.31
CA THR A 26 -6.59 9.06 12.47
C THR A 26 -5.82 8.99 11.16
N SER A 27 -6.17 8.05 10.30
CA SER A 27 -5.50 7.84 9.01
C SER A 27 -6.01 8.73 7.86
N GLY A 28 -7.03 9.57 8.12
CA GLY A 28 -7.63 10.47 7.12
C GLY A 28 -8.61 9.80 6.16
N HIS A 29 -8.82 8.48 6.26
CA HIS A 29 -9.75 7.78 5.38
C HIS A 29 -11.20 8.17 5.64
N TRP A 30 -11.55 8.46 6.90
CA TRP A 30 -12.91 8.85 7.27
C TRP A 30 -13.34 10.16 6.62
N GLN A 31 -12.42 11.13 6.51
CA GLN A 31 -12.68 12.43 5.93
C GLN A 31 -12.76 12.39 4.39
N ASN A 32 -11.96 11.53 3.76
CA ASN A 32 -11.75 11.57 2.31
C ASN A 32 -12.40 10.41 1.54
N TYR A 33 -12.68 9.28 2.21
CA TYR A 33 -13.12 8.04 1.55
C TYR A 33 -14.32 7.37 2.22
N ARG A 34 -15.03 8.06 3.11
CA ARG A 34 -16.14 7.47 3.89
C ARG A 34 -17.24 6.87 3.01
N ASP A 35 -17.57 7.53 1.91
CA ASP A 35 -18.63 7.11 1.00
C ASP A 35 -18.26 5.81 0.27
N ASP A 36 -16.97 5.56 0.09
CA ASP A 36 -16.43 4.34 -0.50
C ASP A 36 -16.19 3.21 0.53
N MET A 37 -16.59 3.40 1.79
CA MET A 37 -16.42 2.41 2.85
C MET A 37 -17.76 1.76 3.22
N PHE A 38 -17.73 0.46 3.51
CA PHE A 38 -18.84 -0.23 4.17
C PHE A 38 -18.81 0.09 5.66
N VAL A 39 -19.69 0.97 6.09
CA VAL A 39 -19.81 1.41 7.49
C VAL A 39 -20.93 0.64 8.17
N LEU A 40 -20.68 0.21 9.39
CA LEU A 40 -21.58 -0.60 10.23
C LEU A 40 -21.78 0.09 11.58
N ASP A 41 -23.00 -0.01 12.11
CA ASP A 41 -23.28 0.37 13.49
C ASP A 41 -23.10 -0.87 14.38
N VAL A 42 -22.15 -0.79 15.30
CA VAL A 42 -21.92 -1.84 16.30
C VAL A 42 -22.12 -1.20 17.67
N GLU A 43 -23.22 -1.57 18.32
CA GLU A 43 -23.68 -0.94 19.57
C GLU A 43 -23.85 0.59 19.40
N LYS A 44 -22.98 1.39 20.02
CA LYS A 44 -23.02 2.84 19.97
C LYS A 44 -21.87 3.44 19.15
N GLU A 45 -21.11 2.63 18.45
CA GLU A 45 -19.92 3.03 17.70
C GLU A 45 -20.08 2.73 16.22
N LYS A 46 -19.32 3.50 15.40
CA LYS A 46 -19.18 3.22 13.97
C LYS A 46 -17.96 2.33 13.74
N TRP A 47 -18.16 1.32 12.95
CA TRP A 47 -17.12 0.42 12.48
C TRP A 47 -17.13 0.38 10.95
N ALA A 48 -16.02 0.01 10.34
CA ALA A 48 -15.99 -0.14 8.89
C ALA A 48 -15.11 -1.31 8.45
N LEU A 49 -15.50 -1.93 7.35
CA LEU A 49 -14.66 -2.89 6.64
C LEU A 49 -13.49 -2.16 6.01
N LYS A 50 -12.30 -2.75 6.05
CA LYS A 50 -11.10 -2.11 5.52
C LYS A 50 -11.16 -1.92 4.00
N PRO A 51 -11.01 -0.67 3.51
CA PRO A 51 -10.86 -0.37 2.09
C PRO A 51 -9.40 -0.44 1.64
N MET A 52 -8.45 -0.47 2.60
CA MET A 52 -7.00 -0.55 2.42
C MET A 52 -6.36 -1.25 3.62
N ASN A 53 -5.17 -1.85 3.42
CA ASN A 53 -4.42 -2.51 4.50
C ASN A 53 -3.47 -1.55 5.23
N CYS A 54 -3.14 -0.38 4.65
CA CYS A 54 -2.13 0.56 5.16
C CYS A 54 -2.25 0.88 6.64
N PRO A 55 -3.43 1.29 7.18
CA PRO A 55 -3.55 1.60 8.60
C PRO A 55 -3.32 0.39 9.51
N GLY A 56 -3.75 -0.80 9.08
CA GLY A 56 -3.50 -2.04 9.80
C GLY A 56 -2.01 -2.38 9.89
N HIS A 57 -1.27 -2.23 8.79
CA HIS A 57 0.17 -2.46 8.78
C HIS A 57 0.92 -1.41 9.62
N ALA A 58 0.47 -0.15 9.62
CA ALA A 58 1.02 0.88 10.50
C ALA A 58 0.83 0.54 11.98
N LEU A 59 -0.36 0.04 12.37
CA LEU A 59 -0.60 -0.43 13.74
C LEU A 59 0.28 -1.64 14.11
N ILE A 60 0.49 -2.59 13.19
CA ILE A 60 1.39 -3.72 13.42
C ILE A 60 2.83 -3.21 13.61
N PHE A 61 3.25 -2.23 12.81
CA PHE A 61 4.57 -1.62 12.98
C PHE A 61 4.70 -0.92 14.32
N ASP A 62 3.70 -0.17 14.75
CA ASP A 62 3.67 0.60 16.00
C ASP A 62 3.42 -0.25 17.25
N SER A 63 3.08 -1.52 17.11
CA SER A 63 2.70 -2.39 18.23
C SER A 63 3.81 -2.68 19.26
N ARG A 64 5.05 -2.36 18.93
CA ARG A 64 6.22 -2.46 19.79
C ARG A 64 7.32 -1.48 19.41
N ASP A 65 8.16 -1.11 20.34
CA ASP A 65 9.37 -0.36 20.05
C ASP A 65 10.30 -1.14 19.11
N ARG A 66 10.86 -0.44 18.13
CA ARG A 66 11.73 -1.01 17.13
C ARG A 66 13.03 -0.24 17.02
N SER A 67 14.13 -0.97 16.88
CA SER A 67 15.42 -0.37 16.57
C SER A 67 15.53 -0.03 15.10
N TYR A 68 16.19 1.08 14.77
CA TYR A 68 16.53 1.41 13.38
C TYR A 68 17.36 0.31 12.68
N LYS A 69 18.04 -0.54 13.47
CA LYS A 69 18.80 -1.69 12.95
C LYS A 69 17.91 -2.83 12.42
N GLU A 70 16.63 -2.82 12.76
CA GLU A 70 15.65 -3.78 12.22
C GLU A 70 15.16 -3.39 10.82
N LEU A 71 15.41 -2.16 10.38
CA LEU A 71 14.97 -1.65 9.09
C LEU A 71 15.92 -2.10 7.94
N PRO A 72 15.38 -2.41 6.77
CA PRO A 72 13.98 -2.28 6.38
C PRO A 72 13.12 -3.46 6.88
N ILE A 73 11.88 -3.15 7.31
CA ILE A 73 10.86 -4.16 7.62
C ILE A 73 9.87 -4.20 6.46
N ARG A 74 9.76 -5.36 5.81
CA ARG A 74 8.89 -5.57 4.64
C ARG A 74 7.72 -6.43 5.04
N MET A 75 6.52 -5.85 5.12
CA MET A 75 5.28 -6.55 5.43
C MET A 75 4.52 -6.83 4.13
N ALA A 76 3.97 -8.04 3.99
CA ALA A 76 3.09 -8.42 2.89
C ALA A 76 1.80 -9.01 3.44
N GLU A 77 0.67 -8.64 2.88
CA GLU A 77 -0.63 -9.20 3.22
C GLU A 77 -1.38 -9.58 1.94
N PHE A 78 -1.87 -10.81 1.89
CA PHE A 78 -2.86 -11.23 0.89
C PHE A 78 -4.25 -10.88 1.43
N GLY A 79 -4.47 -9.56 1.57
CA GLY A 79 -5.58 -9.00 2.33
C GLY A 79 -6.87 -8.92 1.53
N ILE A 80 -7.98 -9.27 2.20
CA ILE A 80 -9.31 -9.06 1.66
C ILE A 80 -9.69 -7.61 1.89
N ILE A 81 -10.05 -6.90 0.82
CA ILE A 81 -10.44 -5.50 0.83
C ILE A 81 -11.88 -5.35 0.39
N HIS A 82 -12.57 -4.38 0.98
CA HIS A 82 -13.96 -4.07 0.67
C HIS A 82 -14.09 -2.59 0.33
N ARG A 83 -14.68 -2.30 -0.83
CA ARG A 83 -14.99 -0.92 -1.27
C ARG A 83 -16.43 -0.81 -1.68
N ASN A 84 -17.13 0.18 -1.16
CA ASN A 84 -18.54 0.44 -1.47
C ASN A 84 -18.67 1.16 -2.82
N GLU A 85 -18.16 0.53 -3.87
CA GLU A 85 -18.25 1.03 -5.24
C GLU A 85 -19.71 1.21 -5.66
N ALA A 86 -20.03 2.30 -6.34
CA ALA A 86 -21.37 2.51 -6.90
C ALA A 86 -21.71 1.40 -7.89
N SER A 87 -22.97 0.98 -7.94
CA SER A 87 -23.40 -0.14 -8.80
C SER A 87 -23.07 0.07 -10.27
N GLY A 88 -23.19 1.31 -10.76
CA GLY A 88 -22.86 1.67 -12.15
C GLY A 88 -21.36 1.69 -12.47
N ALA A 89 -20.48 1.63 -11.47
CA ALA A 89 -19.03 1.57 -11.65
C ALA A 89 -18.50 0.13 -11.69
N LEU A 90 -19.33 -0.87 -11.38
CA LEU A 90 -18.90 -2.27 -11.35
C LEU A 90 -18.70 -2.80 -12.77
N THR A 91 -17.53 -3.40 -13.01
CA THR A 91 -17.15 -3.95 -14.32
C THR A 91 -16.83 -5.46 -14.26
N GLY A 92 -17.34 -6.16 -13.27
CA GLY A 92 -17.02 -7.57 -13.03
C GLY A 92 -15.61 -7.73 -12.47
N LEU A 93 -14.76 -8.53 -13.08
CA LEU A 93 -13.47 -8.96 -12.53
C LEU A 93 -12.54 -7.80 -12.15
N THR A 94 -12.56 -6.68 -12.85
CA THR A 94 -11.61 -5.59 -12.66
C THR A 94 -12.06 -4.52 -11.66
N ARG A 95 -13.36 -4.37 -11.42
CA ARG A 95 -13.90 -3.44 -10.43
C ARG A 95 -15.07 -4.05 -9.68
N VAL A 96 -14.82 -4.50 -8.47
CA VAL A 96 -15.75 -5.23 -7.61
C VAL A 96 -15.71 -4.66 -6.19
N ARG A 97 -16.68 -5.03 -5.37
CA ARG A 97 -16.81 -4.54 -3.98
C ARG A 97 -15.97 -5.32 -2.97
N LYS A 98 -15.55 -6.54 -3.32
CA LYS A 98 -14.69 -7.39 -2.49
C LYS A 98 -13.63 -8.03 -3.39
N PHE A 99 -12.37 -7.89 -3.02
CA PHE A 99 -11.24 -8.49 -3.76
C PHE A 99 -10.06 -8.73 -2.82
N VAL A 100 -9.09 -9.48 -3.30
CA VAL A 100 -7.85 -9.75 -2.58
C VAL A 100 -6.73 -8.98 -3.27
N GLN A 101 -5.91 -8.29 -2.49
CA GLN A 101 -4.66 -7.71 -2.96
C GLN A 101 -3.47 -8.42 -2.30
N ASP A 102 -2.41 -8.61 -3.05
CA ASP A 102 -1.08 -8.87 -2.53
C ASP A 102 -0.41 -7.52 -2.25
N ASP A 103 -0.72 -6.97 -1.09
CA ASP A 103 -0.34 -5.61 -0.68
C ASP A 103 0.89 -5.62 0.20
N THR A 104 1.76 -4.63 0.05
CA THR A 104 3.01 -4.54 0.81
C THR A 104 3.27 -3.15 1.35
N HIS A 105 3.84 -3.11 2.57
CA HIS A 105 4.34 -1.88 3.17
C HIS A 105 5.76 -2.12 3.65
N VAL A 106 6.67 -1.27 3.18
CA VAL A 106 8.08 -1.32 3.55
C VAL A 106 8.38 -0.12 4.45
N PHE A 107 8.73 -0.42 5.69
CA PHE A 107 9.18 0.57 6.66
C PHE A 107 10.71 0.62 6.60
N CYS A 108 11.26 1.76 6.19
CA CYS A 108 12.70 1.89 5.96
C CYS A 108 13.21 3.29 6.33
N MET A 109 14.53 3.41 6.48
CA MET A 109 15.17 4.72 6.62
C MET A 109 15.22 5.46 5.29
N PRO A 110 15.29 6.80 5.27
CA PRO A 110 15.43 7.58 4.03
C PRO A 110 16.59 7.10 3.15
N SER A 111 17.72 6.72 3.75
CA SER A 111 18.89 6.19 3.02
C SER A 111 18.66 4.85 2.31
N GLN A 112 17.62 4.10 2.70
CA GLN A 112 17.29 2.79 2.14
C GLN A 112 16.25 2.87 1.00
N ILE A 113 15.57 4.01 0.81
CA ILE A 113 14.44 4.15 -0.12
C ILE A 113 14.82 3.76 -1.55
N THR A 114 15.97 4.22 -2.04
CA THR A 114 16.41 3.94 -3.42
C THR A 114 16.60 2.44 -3.66
N GLU A 115 17.17 1.75 -2.71
CA GLU A 115 17.41 0.30 -2.77
C GLU A 115 16.10 -0.48 -2.73
N GLU A 116 15.18 -0.10 -1.84
CA GLU A 116 13.87 -0.75 -1.70
C GLU A 116 12.99 -0.55 -2.94
N ILE A 117 12.98 0.65 -3.52
CA ILE A 117 12.25 0.91 -4.77
C ILE A 117 12.86 0.11 -5.93
N ALA A 118 14.18 0.04 -6.04
CA ALA A 118 14.83 -0.76 -7.08
C ALA A 118 14.47 -2.25 -6.95
N ALA A 119 14.51 -2.79 -5.72
CA ALA A 119 14.13 -4.17 -5.45
C ALA A 119 12.65 -4.45 -5.78
N LEU A 120 11.76 -3.48 -5.51
CA LEU A 120 10.35 -3.58 -5.87
C LEU A 120 10.15 -3.64 -7.39
N PHE A 121 10.87 -2.81 -8.15
CA PHE A 121 10.79 -2.84 -9.62
C PHE A 121 11.32 -4.15 -10.20
N ASP A 122 12.42 -4.68 -9.67
CA ASP A 122 12.93 -5.99 -10.07
C ASP A 122 11.91 -7.10 -9.77
N PHE A 123 11.21 -6.99 -8.65
CA PHE A 123 10.12 -7.91 -8.31
C PHE A 123 8.95 -7.81 -9.29
N MET A 124 8.49 -6.61 -9.59
CA MET A 124 7.41 -6.38 -10.58
C MET A 124 7.80 -6.94 -11.95
N LYS A 125 9.02 -6.65 -12.42
CA LYS A 125 9.54 -7.17 -13.69
C LYS A 125 9.55 -8.70 -13.71
N HIS A 126 10.00 -9.33 -12.64
CA HIS A 126 10.01 -10.78 -12.52
C HIS A 126 8.59 -11.35 -12.63
N ILE A 127 7.64 -10.83 -11.84
CA ILE A 127 6.27 -11.35 -11.83
C ILE A 127 5.56 -11.13 -13.16
N TYR A 128 5.62 -9.92 -13.70
CA TYR A 128 4.96 -9.64 -14.98
C TYR A 128 5.59 -10.41 -16.13
N GLY A 129 6.91 -10.64 -16.08
CA GLY A 129 7.61 -11.49 -17.03
C GLY A 129 7.13 -12.94 -17.04
N LEU A 130 6.79 -13.51 -15.87
CA LEU A 130 6.22 -14.86 -15.77
C LEU A 130 4.87 -15.00 -16.48
N PHE A 131 4.09 -13.92 -16.53
CA PHE A 131 2.80 -13.88 -17.20
C PHE A 131 2.88 -13.35 -18.63
N GLY A 132 4.05 -12.94 -19.11
CA GLY A 132 4.23 -12.31 -20.42
C GLY A 132 3.58 -10.94 -20.53
N PHE A 133 3.36 -10.25 -19.41
CA PHE A 133 2.77 -8.92 -19.39
C PHE A 133 3.81 -7.84 -19.66
N GLN A 134 3.43 -6.89 -20.51
CA GLN A 134 4.15 -5.64 -20.67
C GLN A 134 3.58 -4.57 -19.73
N PHE A 135 4.41 -3.71 -19.20
CA PHE A 135 3.98 -2.59 -18.37
C PHE A 135 4.81 -1.35 -18.65
N LYS A 136 4.22 -0.20 -18.39
CA LYS A 136 4.86 1.10 -18.44
C LYS A 136 4.86 1.71 -17.04
N LEU A 137 5.96 2.30 -16.66
CA LEU A 137 6.06 3.06 -15.42
C LEU A 137 5.84 4.54 -15.71
N GLU A 138 5.01 5.18 -14.90
CA GLU A 138 4.78 6.61 -14.91
C GLU A 138 4.96 7.15 -13.50
N LEU A 139 5.71 8.25 -13.38
CA LEU A 139 5.91 8.92 -12.11
C LEU A 139 4.76 9.90 -11.87
N SER A 140 4.02 9.69 -10.79
CA SER A 140 3.09 10.69 -10.28
C SER A 140 3.85 11.70 -9.43
N THR A 141 3.81 12.96 -9.83
CA THR A 141 4.40 14.08 -9.12
C THR A 141 3.43 14.68 -8.13
N ARG A 142 3.92 15.58 -7.28
CA ARG A 142 3.12 16.30 -6.30
C ARG A 142 1.96 17.07 -6.97
N PRO A 143 0.71 16.94 -6.49
CA PRO A 143 -0.41 17.76 -6.94
C PRO A 143 -0.32 19.20 -6.40
N GLU A 144 -1.18 20.10 -6.88
CA GLU A 144 -1.26 21.48 -6.35
C GLU A 144 -1.64 21.50 -4.86
N ASN A 145 -2.60 20.65 -4.47
CA ASN A 145 -3.00 20.46 -3.07
C ASN A 145 -2.35 19.21 -2.52
N TYR A 146 -1.38 19.34 -1.63
CA TYR A 146 -0.61 18.25 -1.03
C TYR A 146 -0.47 18.40 0.49
N LEU A 147 -0.20 17.29 1.15
CA LEU A 147 0.11 17.23 2.58
C LEU A 147 1.63 17.08 2.78
N GLY A 148 2.15 17.63 3.87
CA GLY A 148 3.57 17.56 4.22
C GLY A 148 4.40 18.73 3.67
N SER A 149 5.72 18.65 3.83
CA SER A 149 6.64 19.70 3.39
C SER A 149 7.08 19.51 1.94
N ILE A 150 7.41 20.62 1.28
CA ILE A 150 7.90 20.62 -0.11
C ILE A 150 9.24 19.89 -0.21
N GLU A 151 10.07 19.98 0.82
CA GLU A 151 11.39 19.32 0.89
C GLU A 151 11.23 17.80 0.87
N THR A 152 10.28 17.27 1.66
CA THR A 152 9.99 15.83 1.70
C THR A 152 9.48 15.35 0.34
N TRP A 153 8.62 16.13 -0.32
CA TRP A 153 8.13 15.81 -1.65
C TRP A 153 9.24 15.79 -2.69
N ASN A 154 10.08 16.82 -2.72
CA ASN A 154 11.21 16.90 -3.64
C ASN A 154 12.15 15.72 -3.46
N GLN A 155 12.51 15.38 -2.22
CA GLN A 155 13.33 14.21 -1.92
C GLN A 155 12.71 12.90 -2.42
N ALA A 156 11.40 12.72 -2.24
CA ALA A 156 10.71 11.53 -2.71
C ALA A 156 10.63 11.44 -4.24
N GLU A 157 10.42 12.57 -4.92
CA GLU A 157 10.38 12.64 -6.38
C GLU A 157 11.77 12.38 -6.98
N ASP A 158 12.84 12.95 -6.42
CA ASP A 158 14.22 12.74 -6.87
C ASP A 158 14.63 11.26 -6.81
N VAL A 159 14.31 10.59 -5.71
CA VAL A 159 14.60 9.14 -5.56
C VAL A 159 13.86 8.32 -6.61
N ARG A 160 12.60 8.63 -6.86
CA ARG A 160 11.79 7.91 -7.86
C ARG A 160 12.30 8.14 -9.27
N MET A 161 12.71 9.36 -9.62
CA MET A 161 13.31 9.68 -10.93
C MET A 161 14.62 8.93 -11.16
N LEU A 162 15.48 8.82 -10.15
CA LEU A 162 16.74 8.08 -10.25
C LEU A 162 16.53 6.60 -10.54
N VAL A 163 15.45 6.02 -10.03
CA VAL A 163 15.15 4.59 -10.23
C VAL A 163 14.41 4.36 -11.55
N SER A 164 13.48 5.24 -11.93
CA SER A 164 12.71 5.11 -13.18
C SER A 164 13.55 5.33 -14.45
N ASN A 165 14.62 6.12 -14.36
CA ASN A 165 15.54 6.37 -15.46
C ASN A 165 16.60 5.26 -15.68
N ARG A 166 16.63 4.21 -14.87
CA ARG A 166 17.43 3.03 -15.19
C ARG A 166 16.86 2.37 -16.45
N PRO A 167 17.69 2.04 -17.46
CA PRO A 167 17.18 1.38 -18.65
C PRO A 167 16.61 0.02 -18.24
N PHE A 168 15.28 -0.08 -18.21
CA PHE A 168 14.60 -1.35 -18.11
C PHE A 168 14.68 -2.00 -19.50
N LEU A 169 15.77 -2.74 -19.76
CA LEU A 169 15.85 -3.63 -20.91
C LEU A 169 14.80 -4.72 -20.72
N CYS A 170 13.76 -4.66 -21.53
CA CYS A 170 12.80 -5.74 -21.72
C CYS A 170 13.44 -6.91 -22.44
#